data_f91f49634bd728c1967001d2f679cb72
#
_entry.id   f91f49634bd728c1967001d2f679cb72
#
_cell.length_a   1.000
_cell.length_b   1.000
_cell.length_c   1.000
_cell.angle_alpha   90.00
_cell.angle_beta   90.00
_cell.angle_gamma   90.00
#
_symmetry.space_group_name_H-M   'P 1'
#
loop_
_entity.id
_entity.type
_entity.pdbx_description
1 polymer ?
#
loop_
_entity_poly.entity_id
_entity_poly.type
_entity_poly.pdbx_seq_one_letter_code
_entity_poly.pdbx_strand_id
1 'polypeptide(L)'
;MNLAVRVQSVCNPSAIAISAKVHQEIKGKLAEEFVSTGFHQLKNIENDVEIFMWPPGIEQVNKTQQIKKQKLNPTLTKPSIAVLPFVNMSNDPEQEYFCDGITEDVITELSRFDSVFVISRNSAFTFKNVAVDTKTAAKELQVQYVLEGSVRKAGQKVRISAQLIDGNDDSHLWAERYDGLLEDVFDLQEQVTRQVVMSLVPEIISKQSARGTNTQRIFDESYDKAWKASALISEATQTNKPEQVDLALNLCLTAININPRCEAAYNNAGVCLFVKSLFGWGEAPESASQKALELATQLLGNIQNSVTGYRVKGLARTRQGDFRAALSDLEKARELNPNDSETAFGLSYALASLARSEDAKDCAMSAYKLSPKDPYLGRFFYLTMAMCAFVDRNNEKFLDWAEKAIQAAPNAPIRRALMIAYASEINNYELAEQHFHHLRTTSPTFIESVLDGRNTVFSERQSNERLVNGLKEFLSTL
;
A
#
# COMPACT_ATOMS: atom_id res chain seq x y z
N MET A 1 -45.13 8.00 26.59
CA MET A 1 -43.97 8.40 25.71
C MET A 1 -43.86 7.40 24.56
N ASN A 2 -43.68 7.85 23.32
CA ASN A 2 -43.76 6.96 22.14
C ASN A 2 -42.42 6.21 21.94
N LEU A 3 -42.42 4.88 22.14
CA LEU A 3 -41.27 4.00 21.93
C LEU A 3 -40.70 4.12 20.50
N ALA A 4 -41.58 4.27 19.51
CA ALA A 4 -41.16 4.37 18.10
C ALA A 4 -40.20 5.55 17.84
N VAL A 5 -40.44 6.72 18.45
CA VAL A 5 -39.55 7.89 18.33
C VAL A 5 -38.17 7.63 18.95
N ARG A 6 -38.09 6.79 19.99
CA ARG A 6 -36.83 6.42 20.62
C ARG A 6 -36.08 5.37 19.82
N VAL A 7 -36.76 4.43 19.19
CA VAL A 7 -36.19 3.48 18.26
C VAL A 7 -35.63 4.21 17.02
N GLN A 8 -36.35 5.23 16.52
CA GLN A 8 -35.90 6.07 15.42
C GLN A 8 -34.56 6.78 15.73
N SER A 9 -34.34 7.20 16.98
CA SER A 9 -33.10 7.94 17.35
C SER A 9 -31.83 7.10 17.29
N VAL A 10 -31.94 5.76 17.21
CA VAL A 10 -30.84 4.81 17.06
C VAL A 10 -30.80 4.16 15.68
N CYS A 11 -31.70 4.56 14.79
CA CYS A 11 -31.79 4.04 13.44
C CYS A 11 -30.72 4.69 12.54
N ASN A 12 -30.05 3.89 11.72
CA ASN A 12 -29.12 4.41 10.71
C ASN A 12 -29.87 5.17 9.59
N PRO A 13 -29.23 6.19 8.97
CA PRO A 13 -29.78 6.80 7.76
C PRO A 13 -30.08 5.74 6.71
N SER A 14 -31.25 5.82 6.07
CA SER A 14 -31.71 4.87 5.06
C SER A 14 -32.01 3.45 5.54
N ALA A 15 -32.10 3.22 6.86
CA ALA A 15 -32.52 1.95 7.46
C ALA A 15 -33.89 2.02 8.13
N ILE A 16 -34.47 0.86 8.39
CA ILE A 16 -35.67 0.69 9.20
C ILE A 16 -35.26 0.01 10.49
N ALA A 17 -35.56 0.63 11.64
CA ALA A 17 -35.31 0.05 12.96
C ALA A 17 -36.63 -0.29 13.65
N ILE A 18 -36.71 -1.48 14.25
CA ILE A 18 -37.89 -1.98 14.97
C ILE A 18 -37.50 -2.61 16.30
N SER A 19 -38.41 -2.60 17.29
CA SER A 19 -38.19 -3.30 18.55
C SER A 19 -38.41 -4.81 18.38
N ALA A 20 -37.87 -5.62 19.32
CA ALA A 20 -38.06 -7.07 19.33
C ALA A 20 -39.54 -7.48 19.30
N LYS A 21 -40.42 -6.71 19.96
CA LYS A 21 -41.88 -6.96 19.95
C LYS A 21 -42.43 -6.81 18.52
N VAL A 22 -42.08 -5.74 17.81
CA VAL A 22 -42.51 -5.53 16.42
C VAL A 22 -41.91 -6.60 15.51
N HIS A 23 -40.64 -6.96 15.70
CA HIS A 23 -39.99 -8.02 14.95
C HIS A 23 -40.72 -9.36 15.06
N GLN A 24 -41.17 -9.76 16.27
CA GLN A 24 -41.95 -10.97 16.47
C GLN A 24 -43.27 -10.95 15.71
N GLU A 25 -43.93 -9.80 15.66
CA GLU A 25 -45.21 -9.60 14.98
C GLU A 25 -45.13 -9.71 13.45
N ILE A 26 -44.01 -9.30 12.87
CA ILE A 26 -43.80 -9.29 11.39
C ILE A 26 -43.01 -10.50 10.90
N LYS A 27 -42.43 -11.31 11.76
CA LYS A 27 -41.64 -12.48 11.42
C LYS A 27 -42.44 -13.45 10.53
N GLY A 28 -41.93 -13.71 9.34
CA GLY A 28 -42.58 -14.57 8.31
C GLY A 28 -43.69 -13.88 7.51
N LYS A 29 -43.93 -12.58 7.72
CA LYS A 29 -44.94 -11.81 6.97
C LYS A 29 -44.30 -10.86 5.94
N LEU A 30 -43.00 -10.61 6.07
CA LEU A 30 -42.20 -9.81 5.14
C LEU A 30 -41.09 -10.66 4.51
N ALA A 31 -40.67 -10.31 3.30
CA ALA A 31 -39.57 -10.98 2.62
C ALA A 31 -38.19 -10.52 3.14
N GLU A 32 -38.17 -9.34 3.78
CA GLU A 32 -36.98 -8.72 4.33
C GLU A 32 -36.59 -9.32 5.68
N GLU A 33 -35.34 -9.71 5.83
CA GLU A 33 -34.83 -10.28 7.09
C GLU A 33 -34.21 -9.17 7.95
N PHE A 34 -34.86 -8.86 9.08
CA PHE A 34 -34.36 -7.91 10.07
C PHE A 34 -33.33 -8.58 10.97
N VAL A 35 -32.15 -7.97 11.12
CA VAL A 35 -31.04 -8.48 11.94
C VAL A 35 -30.99 -7.73 13.27
N SER A 36 -30.80 -8.47 14.38
CA SER A 36 -30.64 -7.86 15.70
C SER A 36 -29.35 -7.04 15.78
N THR A 37 -29.47 -5.80 16.23
CA THR A 37 -28.36 -4.91 16.55
C THR A 37 -28.03 -4.90 18.04
N GLY A 38 -28.66 -5.80 18.81
CA GLY A 38 -28.45 -5.94 20.23
C GLY A 38 -29.41 -5.08 21.08
N PHE A 39 -29.10 -4.99 22.38
CA PHE A 39 -29.86 -4.25 23.35
C PHE A 39 -29.38 -2.80 23.44
N HIS A 40 -30.30 -1.85 23.32
CA HIS A 40 -30.05 -0.42 23.35
C HIS A 40 -30.74 0.24 24.53
N GLN A 41 -29.99 1.08 25.27
CA GLN A 41 -30.56 1.92 26.31
C GLN A 41 -31.18 3.18 25.69
N LEU A 42 -32.48 3.28 25.71
CA LEU A 42 -33.20 4.38 25.11
C LEU A 42 -33.56 5.44 26.17
N LYS A 43 -33.42 6.71 25.82
CA LYS A 43 -33.64 7.84 26.76
C LYS A 43 -35.05 7.78 27.39
N ASN A 44 -35.11 7.74 28.75
CA ASN A 44 -36.31 7.64 29.57
C ASN A 44 -37.11 6.31 29.38
N ILE A 45 -36.42 5.22 29.10
CA ILE A 45 -36.96 3.85 29.13
C ILE A 45 -36.08 3.08 30.13
N GLU A 46 -36.72 2.48 31.16
CA GLU A 46 -35.98 1.84 32.27
C GLU A 46 -35.25 0.57 31.87
N ASN A 47 -35.80 -0.18 30.92
CA ASN A 47 -35.22 -1.45 30.47
C ASN A 47 -34.57 -1.28 29.08
N ASP A 48 -33.46 -1.98 28.86
CA ASP A 48 -32.84 -2.05 27.55
C ASP A 48 -33.79 -2.69 26.53
N VAL A 49 -33.86 -2.14 25.33
CA VAL A 49 -34.73 -2.59 24.24
C VAL A 49 -33.87 -3.21 23.15
N GLU A 50 -34.17 -4.48 22.84
CA GLU A 50 -33.55 -5.13 21.68
C GLU A 50 -34.11 -4.55 20.39
N ILE A 51 -33.22 -4.13 19.47
CA ILE A 51 -33.57 -3.48 18.21
C ILE A 51 -33.09 -4.33 17.04
N PHE A 52 -33.95 -4.43 16.05
CA PHE A 52 -33.68 -5.10 14.78
C PHE A 52 -33.66 -4.07 13.65
N MET A 53 -32.75 -4.20 12.69
CA MET A 53 -32.61 -3.27 11.55
C MET A 53 -32.61 -3.99 10.21
N TRP A 54 -33.14 -3.30 9.19
CA TRP A 54 -33.10 -3.69 7.79
C TRP A 54 -32.87 -2.44 6.89
N PRO A 55 -31.99 -2.47 5.85
CA PRO A 55 -31.04 -3.55 5.60
C PRO A 55 -30.04 -3.67 6.76
N PRO A 56 -29.41 -4.84 7.00
CA PRO A 56 -28.43 -5.00 8.05
C PRO A 56 -27.27 -4.03 7.80
N GLY A 57 -27.24 -2.97 8.62
CA GLY A 57 -26.32 -1.86 8.43
C GLY A 57 -24.91 -2.20 8.89
N ILE A 58 -23.93 -1.56 8.27
CA ILE A 58 -22.55 -1.47 8.77
C ILE A 58 -22.61 -0.87 10.17
N GLU A 59 -22.11 -1.60 11.17
CA GLU A 59 -22.13 -1.25 12.58
C GLU A 59 -21.64 0.19 12.83
N GLN A 60 -22.50 1.06 13.34
CA GLN A 60 -22.06 2.23 14.06
C GLN A 60 -21.70 1.80 15.49
N VAL A 61 -20.41 1.80 15.78
CA VAL A 61 -19.87 1.60 17.12
C VAL A 61 -20.44 2.67 18.06
N ASN A 62 -21.37 2.28 18.92
CA ASN A 62 -21.87 3.14 19.99
C ASN A 62 -20.74 3.46 20.99
N LYS A 63 -20.33 4.73 21.02
CA LYS A 63 -19.61 5.30 22.15
C LYS A 63 -20.54 5.35 23.35
N THR A 64 -20.46 4.44 24.24
CA THR A 64 -20.61 4.50 25.69
C THR A 64 -21.01 3.12 26.23
N GLN A 65 -20.04 2.26 26.44
CA GLN A 65 -20.14 1.25 27.50
C GLN A 65 -18.77 0.88 28.01
N GLN A 66 -18.62 1.03 29.29
CA GLN A 66 -17.58 0.62 30.19
C GLN A 66 -16.87 -0.67 29.75
N ILE A 67 -15.54 -0.57 29.72
CA ILE A 67 -14.59 -1.65 29.57
C ILE A 67 -14.80 -2.66 30.71
N LYS A 68 -15.70 -3.63 30.54
CA LYS A 68 -15.52 -4.92 31.17
C LYS A 68 -14.42 -5.63 30.37
N LYS A 69 -13.28 -5.89 31.03
CA LYS A 69 -12.24 -6.79 30.56
C LYS A 69 -12.87 -8.12 30.12
N GLN A 70 -13.36 -8.21 28.89
CA GLN A 70 -13.52 -9.51 28.24
C GLN A 70 -12.10 -9.98 27.90
N LYS A 71 -11.72 -11.09 28.49
CA LYS A 71 -10.58 -11.88 28.02
C LYS A 71 -10.81 -12.11 26.53
N LEU A 72 -10.07 -11.39 25.70
CA LEU A 72 -9.97 -11.68 24.27
C LEU A 72 -9.48 -13.13 24.18
N ASN A 73 -10.29 -13.98 23.54
CA ASN A 73 -9.74 -15.17 22.91
C ASN A 73 -8.65 -14.69 21.97
N PRO A 74 -7.44 -15.21 22.04
CA PRO A 74 -6.35 -14.79 21.20
C PRO A 74 -6.50 -15.42 19.81
N THR A 75 -7.37 -14.90 18.96
CA THR A 75 -7.03 -14.79 17.57
C THR A 75 -6.00 -13.66 17.56
N LEU A 76 -4.73 -14.04 17.65
CA LEU A 76 -3.57 -13.18 17.73
C LEU A 76 -3.57 -12.24 16.49
N THR A 77 -4.24 -11.12 16.59
CA THR A 77 -3.99 -10.01 15.67
C THR A 77 -2.59 -9.50 16.02
N LYS A 78 -1.68 -9.61 15.06
CA LYS A 78 -0.32 -9.09 15.21
C LYS A 78 -0.38 -7.64 15.66
N PRO A 79 0.48 -7.18 16.60
CA PRO A 79 0.56 -5.76 16.93
C PRO A 79 0.87 -4.96 15.67
N SER A 80 0.19 -3.83 15.50
CA SER A 80 0.33 -2.97 14.34
C SER A 80 0.99 -1.65 14.70
N ILE A 81 1.97 -1.22 13.89
CA ILE A 81 2.79 -0.04 14.14
C ILE A 81 2.93 0.83 12.88
N ALA A 82 2.93 2.15 13.09
CA ALA A 82 3.40 3.12 12.13
C ALA A 82 4.65 3.83 12.67
N VAL A 83 5.65 4.02 11.84
CA VAL A 83 6.81 4.86 12.14
C VAL A 83 6.60 6.19 11.43
N LEU A 84 6.37 7.26 12.19
CA LEU A 84 6.23 8.61 11.62
C LEU A 84 7.60 9.14 11.19
N PRO A 85 7.64 10.02 10.18
CA PRO A 85 8.89 10.66 9.75
C PRO A 85 9.60 11.33 10.92
N PHE A 86 10.86 10.97 11.13
CA PHE A 86 11.66 11.55 12.21
C PHE A 86 11.98 12.99 11.92
N VAL A 87 11.81 13.84 12.94
CA VAL A 87 12.00 15.29 12.82
C VAL A 87 13.49 15.62 12.74
N ASN A 88 13.85 16.44 11.76
CA ASN A 88 15.21 16.98 11.66
C ASN A 88 15.46 18.03 12.76
N MET A 89 16.26 17.69 13.74
CA MET A 89 16.72 18.58 14.82
C MET A 89 18.14 19.08 14.60
N SER A 90 18.68 18.92 13.39
CA SER A 90 19.95 19.51 12.98
C SER A 90 19.75 21.01 12.67
N ASN A 91 20.81 21.81 12.78
CA ASN A 91 20.77 23.22 12.37
C ASN A 91 20.90 23.41 10.84
N ASP A 92 20.73 22.36 10.08
CA ASP A 92 20.91 22.30 8.64
C ASP A 92 19.69 21.66 7.98
N PRO A 93 18.84 22.43 7.28
CA PRO A 93 17.69 21.89 6.54
C PRO A 93 18.06 20.88 5.47
N GLU A 94 19.29 20.98 4.91
CA GLU A 94 19.78 20.04 3.91
C GLU A 94 19.95 18.60 4.46
N GLN A 95 19.83 18.40 5.79
CA GLN A 95 19.85 17.07 6.41
C GLN A 95 18.46 16.40 6.50
N GLU A 96 17.42 16.98 5.93
CA GLU A 96 16.05 16.40 5.94
C GLU A 96 16.03 14.99 5.30
N TYR A 97 16.73 14.81 4.16
CA TYR A 97 16.84 13.51 3.50
C TYR A 97 17.48 12.43 4.38
N PHE A 98 18.37 12.84 5.28
CA PHE A 98 19.03 11.92 6.20
C PHE A 98 18.06 11.39 7.26
N CYS A 99 17.19 12.27 7.80
CA CYS A 99 16.13 11.86 8.73
C CYS A 99 15.12 10.94 8.05
N ASP A 100 14.76 11.25 6.80
CA ASP A 100 13.89 10.42 5.97
C ASP A 100 14.49 9.03 5.74
N GLY A 101 15.78 8.96 5.40
CA GLY A 101 16.49 7.71 5.18
C GLY A 101 16.53 6.83 6.44
N ILE A 102 16.83 7.42 7.60
CA ILE A 102 16.78 6.71 8.88
C ILE A 102 15.37 6.16 9.15
N THR A 103 14.33 6.97 8.93
CA THR A 103 12.94 6.53 9.11
C THR A 103 12.60 5.37 8.19
N GLU A 104 12.98 5.44 6.92
CA GLU A 104 12.75 4.40 5.91
C GLU A 104 13.44 3.09 6.29
N ASP A 105 14.69 3.16 6.76
CA ASP A 105 15.44 1.98 7.19
C ASP A 105 14.82 1.33 8.43
N VAL A 106 14.35 2.10 9.42
CA VAL A 106 13.64 1.57 10.59
C VAL A 106 12.35 0.87 10.16
N ILE A 107 11.58 1.45 9.25
CA ILE A 107 10.38 0.81 8.68
C ILE A 107 10.76 -0.51 8.00
N THR A 108 11.81 -0.50 7.19
CA THR A 108 12.26 -1.67 6.44
C THR A 108 12.71 -2.80 7.37
N GLU A 109 13.50 -2.49 8.39
CA GLU A 109 13.96 -3.50 9.35
C GLU A 109 12.79 -4.06 10.20
N LEU A 110 11.87 -3.20 10.67
CA LEU A 110 10.65 -3.65 11.36
C LEU A 110 9.78 -4.54 10.48
N SER A 111 9.68 -4.24 9.20
CA SER A 111 8.86 -5.00 8.24
C SER A 111 9.30 -6.44 8.05
N ARG A 112 10.57 -6.77 8.37
CA ARG A 112 11.10 -8.13 8.29
C ARG A 112 10.57 -9.05 9.40
N PHE A 113 9.97 -8.49 10.45
CA PHE A 113 9.39 -9.26 11.53
C PHE A 113 7.95 -9.64 11.21
N ASP A 114 7.72 -10.91 10.88
CA ASP A 114 6.37 -11.43 10.60
C ASP A 114 5.40 -11.29 11.78
N SER A 115 5.89 -11.08 12.97
CA SER A 115 5.10 -10.91 14.21
C SER A 115 4.51 -9.52 14.39
N VAL A 116 4.91 -8.54 13.60
CA VAL A 116 4.47 -7.14 13.68
C VAL A 116 3.90 -6.73 12.32
N PHE A 117 2.76 -6.07 12.33
CA PHE A 117 2.19 -5.44 11.14
C PHE A 117 2.71 -4.01 11.05
N VAL A 118 3.46 -3.69 10.00
CA VAL A 118 4.13 -2.39 9.85
C VAL A 118 3.53 -1.62 8.68
N ILE A 119 3.09 -0.40 8.95
CA ILE A 119 2.60 0.52 7.91
C ILE A 119 3.77 0.94 7.00
N SER A 120 3.51 0.99 5.71
CA SER A 120 4.50 1.37 4.71
C SER A 120 4.97 2.81 4.88
N ARG A 121 6.20 3.08 4.37
CA ARG A 121 6.78 4.41 4.31
C ARG A 121 5.84 5.44 3.69
N ASN A 122 5.27 5.15 2.53
CA ASN A 122 4.48 6.12 1.78
C ASN A 122 3.24 6.59 2.55
N SER A 123 2.59 5.70 3.30
CA SER A 123 1.47 6.08 4.16
C SER A 123 1.92 6.87 5.38
N ALA A 124 3.03 6.48 6.02
CA ALA A 124 3.57 7.20 7.18
C ALA A 124 4.03 8.61 6.78
N PHE A 125 4.65 8.78 5.62
CA PHE A 125 5.17 10.05 5.13
C PHE A 125 4.09 11.05 4.69
N THR A 126 2.82 10.67 4.61
CA THR A 126 1.72 11.64 4.47
C THR A 126 1.60 12.57 5.68
N PHE A 127 2.20 12.20 6.81
CA PHE A 127 2.26 13.01 8.01
C PHE A 127 3.54 13.86 8.11
N LYS A 128 4.42 13.82 7.10
CA LYS A 128 5.63 14.65 7.09
C LYS A 128 5.27 16.13 7.08
N ASN A 129 5.87 16.90 8.01
CA ASN A 129 5.61 18.33 8.21
C ASN A 129 4.14 18.67 8.55
N VAL A 130 3.36 17.69 8.98
CA VAL A 130 1.98 17.89 9.45
C VAL A 130 1.97 17.84 10.97
N ALA A 131 1.47 18.90 11.60
CA ALA A 131 1.25 18.90 13.05
C ALA A 131 0.02 18.02 13.36
N VAL A 132 0.27 16.80 13.75
CA VAL A 132 -0.77 15.81 14.12
C VAL A 132 -0.41 15.20 15.48
N ASP A 133 -1.41 14.98 16.32
CA ASP A 133 -1.21 14.22 17.53
C ASP A 133 -1.15 12.71 17.22
N THR A 134 -0.41 11.97 18.03
CA THR A 134 -0.15 10.55 17.86
C THR A 134 -1.42 9.70 17.74
N LYS A 135 -2.45 10.05 18.52
CA LYS A 135 -3.73 9.37 18.53
C LYS A 135 -4.49 9.51 17.21
N THR A 136 -4.45 10.71 16.62
CA THR A 136 -5.03 10.97 15.30
C THR A 136 -4.26 10.21 14.22
N ALA A 137 -2.92 10.22 14.25
CA ALA A 137 -2.10 9.47 13.32
C ALA A 137 -2.38 7.96 13.40
N ALA A 138 -2.42 7.39 14.62
CA ALA A 138 -2.75 5.99 14.85
C ALA A 138 -4.11 5.60 14.28
N LYS A 139 -5.13 6.43 14.52
CA LYS A 139 -6.49 6.20 14.01
C LYS A 139 -6.55 6.26 12.48
N GLU A 140 -5.90 7.23 11.88
CA GLU A 140 -5.91 7.42 10.43
C GLU A 140 -5.13 6.35 9.69
N LEU A 141 -4.03 5.83 10.29
CA LEU A 141 -3.24 4.73 9.79
C LEU A 141 -3.78 3.35 10.22
N GLN A 142 -4.80 3.32 11.08
CA GLN A 142 -5.42 2.10 11.60
C GLN A 142 -4.43 1.18 12.33
N VAL A 143 -3.55 1.76 13.14
CA VAL A 143 -2.54 1.04 13.92
C VAL A 143 -2.77 1.19 15.42
N GLN A 144 -2.23 0.24 16.19
CA GLN A 144 -2.24 0.27 17.65
C GLN A 144 -1.11 1.14 18.22
N TYR A 145 0.05 1.12 17.58
CA TYR A 145 1.26 1.77 18.08
C TYR A 145 1.83 2.75 17.06
N VAL A 146 2.43 3.81 17.57
CA VAL A 146 3.16 4.80 16.76
C VAL A 146 4.57 4.94 17.31
N LEU A 147 5.56 4.81 16.46
CA LEU A 147 6.93 5.20 16.72
C LEU A 147 7.15 6.60 16.15
N GLU A 148 7.54 7.53 16.98
CA GLU A 148 7.96 8.85 16.55
C GLU A 148 9.35 9.18 17.10
N GLY A 149 10.00 10.15 16.49
CA GLY A 149 11.33 10.50 16.93
C GLY A 149 11.92 11.71 16.22
N SER A 150 13.19 11.93 16.53
CA SER A 150 13.98 12.99 15.91
C SER A 150 15.41 12.55 15.70
N VAL A 151 16.03 13.16 14.70
CA VAL A 151 17.44 12.94 14.38
C VAL A 151 18.17 14.27 14.42
N ARG A 152 19.34 14.28 15.04
CA ARG A 152 20.28 15.40 15.00
C ARG A 152 21.62 14.92 14.48
N LYS A 153 22.07 15.46 13.36
CA LYS A 153 23.42 15.26 12.80
C LYS A 153 24.25 16.51 12.98
N ALA A 154 25.47 16.36 13.49
CA ALA A 154 26.43 17.44 13.65
C ALA A 154 27.83 16.91 13.30
N GLY A 155 28.27 17.15 12.07
CA GLY A 155 29.46 16.54 11.52
C GLY A 155 29.37 15.01 11.50
N GLN A 156 30.26 14.33 12.20
CA GLN A 156 30.27 12.88 12.33
C GLN A 156 29.42 12.34 13.51
N LYS A 157 28.82 13.21 14.29
CA LYS A 157 27.97 12.78 15.43
C LYS A 157 26.52 12.71 15.02
N VAL A 158 25.86 11.62 15.37
CA VAL A 158 24.44 11.38 15.17
C VAL A 158 23.78 11.10 16.50
N ARG A 159 22.62 11.69 16.71
CA ARG A 159 21.72 11.40 17.82
C ARG A 159 20.35 11.07 17.29
N ILE A 160 19.82 9.90 17.65
CA ILE A 160 18.46 9.48 17.40
C ILE A 160 17.71 9.48 18.72
N SER A 161 16.60 10.19 18.81
CA SER A 161 15.65 10.07 19.92
C SER A 161 14.41 9.41 19.37
N ALA A 162 13.91 8.37 20.04
CA ALA A 162 12.76 7.61 19.59
C ALA A 162 11.84 7.30 20.78
N GLN A 163 10.54 7.29 20.55
CA GLN A 163 9.54 6.93 21.54
C GLN A 163 8.42 6.11 20.89
N LEU A 164 8.00 5.06 21.60
CA LEU A 164 6.90 4.18 21.20
C LEU A 164 5.68 4.50 22.05
N ILE A 165 4.57 4.80 21.40
CA ILE A 165 3.35 5.32 22.01
C ILE A 165 2.18 4.41 21.64
N ASP A 166 1.33 4.08 22.61
CA ASP A 166 0.04 3.43 22.35
C ASP A 166 -0.94 4.47 21.77
N GLY A 167 -1.40 4.23 20.55
CA GLY A 167 -2.31 5.14 19.84
C GLY A 167 -3.73 5.21 20.42
N ASN A 168 -4.09 4.33 21.38
CA ASN A 168 -5.42 4.35 22.00
C ASN A 168 -5.50 5.37 23.14
N ASP A 169 -4.47 5.43 23.98
CA ASP A 169 -4.50 6.24 25.21
C ASP A 169 -3.35 7.26 25.33
N ASP A 170 -2.46 7.32 24.33
CA ASP A 170 -1.28 8.19 24.33
C ASP A 170 -0.22 7.81 25.38
N SER A 171 -0.27 6.60 25.94
CA SER A 171 0.73 6.16 26.89
C SER A 171 2.06 5.82 26.20
N HIS A 172 3.14 6.33 26.78
CA HIS A 172 4.48 5.98 26.31
C HIS A 172 4.88 4.62 26.82
N LEU A 173 5.11 3.67 25.91
CA LEU A 173 5.64 2.34 26.26
C LEU A 173 7.13 2.42 26.57
N TRP A 174 7.86 3.22 25.81
CA TRP A 174 9.25 3.59 26.07
C TRP A 174 9.64 4.86 25.33
N ALA A 175 10.70 5.51 25.80
CA ALA A 175 11.36 6.62 25.13
C ALA A 175 12.85 6.57 25.43
N GLU A 176 13.68 6.55 24.41
CA GLU A 176 15.14 6.42 24.56
C GLU A 176 15.88 7.32 23.57
N ARG A 177 17.16 7.51 23.87
CA ARG A 177 18.09 8.30 23.07
C ARG A 177 19.34 7.48 22.78
N TYR A 178 19.72 7.46 21.51
CA TYR A 178 20.87 6.74 20.98
C TYR A 178 21.87 7.77 20.43
N ASP A 179 23.10 7.72 20.92
CA ASP A 179 24.19 8.61 20.49
C ASP A 179 25.31 7.75 19.86
N GLY A 180 25.81 8.14 18.68
CA GLY A 180 26.89 7.44 18.00
C GLY A 180 27.57 8.30 16.93
N LEU A 181 28.41 7.68 16.14
CA LEU A 181 29.03 8.28 14.96
C LEU A 181 28.21 7.99 13.71
N LEU A 182 28.45 8.77 12.66
CA LEU A 182 27.76 8.58 11.37
C LEU A 182 28.04 7.19 10.78
N GLU A 183 29.22 6.64 10.97
CA GLU A 183 29.57 5.27 10.53
C GLU A 183 28.77 4.19 11.26
N ASP A 184 28.32 4.47 12.49
CA ASP A 184 27.55 3.56 13.33
C ASP A 184 26.01 3.73 13.15
N VAL A 185 25.57 4.55 12.19
CA VAL A 185 24.15 4.91 12.07
C VAL A 185 23.24 3.69 11.90
N PHE A 186 23.68 2.66 11.20
CA PHE A 186 22.91 1.42 11.02
C PHE A 186 22.83 0.59 12.31
N ASP A 187 23.88 0.62 13.14
CA ASP A 187 23.85 -0.03 14.46
C ASP A 187 22.87 0.70 15.38
N LEU A 188 22.80 2.04 15.29
CA LEU A 188 21.79 2.83 16.01
C LEU A 188 20.36 2.52 15.54
N GLN A 189 20.15 2.38 14.26
CA GLN A 189 18.84 1.98 13.69
C GLN A 189 18.46 0.56 14.15
N GLU A 190 19.38 -0.39 14.15
CA GLU A 190 19.15 -1.74 14.64
C GLU A 190 18.76 -1.74 16.12
N GLN A 191 19.43 -0.91 16.95
CA GLN A 191 19.09 -0.78 18.38
C GLN A 191 17.65 -0.27 18.55
N VAL A 192 17.24 0.78 17.82
CA VAL A 192 15.85 1.29 17.85
C VAL A 192 14.88 0.19 17.43
N THR A 193 15.12 -0.47 16.30
CA THR A 193 14.25 -1.53 15.78
C THR A 193 14.11 -2.69 16.78
N ARG A 194 15.23 -3.13 17.33
CA ARG A 194 15.25 -4.21 18.34
C ARG A 194 14.43 -3.84 19.57
N GLN A 195 14.55 -2.60 20.05
CA GLN A 195 13.80 -2.11 21.20
C GLN A 195 12.29 -2.07 20.93
N VAL A 196 11.88 -1.62 19.74
CA VAL A 196 10.47 -1.66 19.31
C VAL A 196 9.93 -3.10 19.34
N VAL A 197 10.64 -4.04 18.72
CA VAL A 197 10.21 -5.44 18.65
C VAL A 197 10.11 -6.05 20.06
N MET A 198 11.09 -5.78 20.93
CA MET A 198 11.08 -6.25 22.32
C MET A 198 9.89 -5.69 23.12
N SER A 199 9.50 -4.46 22.86
CA SER A 199 8.37 -3.82 23.53
C SER A 199 7.02 -4.35 23.07
N LEU A 200 6.89 -4.69 21.77
CA LEU A 200 5.63 -5.15 21.18
C LEU A 200 5.42 -6.66 21.28
N VAL A 201 6.48 -7.44 21.25
CA VAL A 201 6.41 -8.91 21.18
C VAL A 201 7.44 -9.55 22.08
N PRO A 202 7.26 -9.49 23.40
CA PRO A 202 8.23 -9.99 24.38
C PRO A 202 8.62 -11.48 24.20
N GLU A 203 7.75 -12.29 23.59
CA GLU A 203 7.93 -13.74 23.44
C GLU A 203 8.88 -14.15 22.29
N ILE A 204 9.28 -13.22 21.44
CA ILE A 204 10.10 -13.51 20.23
C ILE A 204 11.60 -13.59 20.57
N ILE A 205 12.04 -13.04 21.68
CA ILE A 205 13.47 -12.91 22.06
C ILE A 205 14.20 -14.27 22.07
N SER A 206 13.51 -15.36 22.38
CA SER A 206 14.14 -16.68 22.49
C SER A 206 14.38 -17.40 21.16
N LYS A 207 13.69 -17.01 20.07
CA LYS A 207 13.72 -17.75 18.79
C LYS A 207 14.47 -17.05 17.63
N GLN A 208 14.71 -15.76 17.70
CA GLN A 208 15.28 -14.98 16.58
C GLN A 208 16.74 -14.56 16.73
N SER A 209 17.38 -14.81 17.87
CA SER A 209 18.84 -14.59 18.04
C SER A 209 19.72 -15.38 17.04
N ALA A 210 19.13 -16.24 16.22
CA ALA A 210 19.83 -17.10 15.26
C ALA A 210 19.73 -16.65 13.79
N ARG A 211 18.97 -15.60 13.47
CA ARG A 211 18.89 -15.06 12.10
C ARG A 211 19.73 -13.79 11.92
N GLY A 212 20.94 -13.82 12.42
CA GLY A 212 21.94 -12.80 12.18
C GLY A 212 22.36 -12.81 10.71
N THR A 213 21.76 -11.97 9.86
CA THR A 213 22.45 -11.49 8.68
C THR A 213 23.43 -10.42 9.12
N ASN A 214 24.52 -10.86 9.74
CA ASN A 214 25.61 -9.99 10.17
C ASN A 214 26.43 -9.57 8.93
N THR A 215 25.84 -8.72 8.08
CA THR A 215 26.61 -7.95 7.13
C THR A 215 26.74 -6.57 7.75
N GLN A 216 27.89 -6.30 8.35
CA GLN A 216 28.22 -4.98 8.90
C GLN A 216 27.97 -3.94 7.80
N ARG A 217 26.90 -3.15 7.93
CA ARG A 217 26.60 -2.05 7.04
C ARG A 217 27.37 -0.85 7.55
N ILE A 218 28.16 -0.24 6.70
CA ILE A 218 28.86 1.00 7.00
C ILE A 218 28.19 2.10 6.19
N PHE A 219 27.79 3.18 6.84
CA PHE A 219 27.28 4.36 6.16
C PHE A 219 28.42 5.01 5.35
N ASP A 220 28.26 5.01 4.05
CA ASP A 220 29.21 5.58 3.10
C ASP A 220 28.52 6.53 2.12
N GLU A 221 29.31 7.09 1.19
CA GLU A 221 28.80 7.98 0.13
C GLU A 221 27.70 7.35 -0.72
N SER A 222 27.62 6.01 -0.82
CA SER A 222 26.60 5.33 -1.61
C SER A 222 25.20 5.46 -0.95
N TYR A 223 25.12 5.31 0.35
CA TYR A 223 23.85 5.50 1.09
C TYR A 223 23.41 6.95 1.10
N ASP A 224 24.33 7.91 1.27
CA ASP A 224 24.01 9.34 1.17
C ASP A 224 23.36 9.68 -0.18
N LYS A 225 23.95 9.17 -1.28
CA LYS A 225 23.40 9.35 -2.63
C LYS A 225 22.03 8.65 -2.81
N ALA A 226 21.89 7.45 -2.28
CA ALA A 226 20.64 6.70 -2.37
C ALA A 226 19.50 7.41 -1.62
N TRP A 227 19.77 7.95 -0.42
CA TRP A 227 18.77 8.68 0.34
C TRP A 227 18.39 10.02 -0.30
N LYS A 228 19.36 10.74 -0.89
CA LYS A 228 19.08 11.93 -1.72
C LYS A 228 18.20 11.60 -2.92
N ALA A 229 18.45 10.46 -3.57
CA ALA A 229 17.62 9.99 -4.67
C ALA A 229 16.18 9.70 -4.22
N SER A 230 15.98 9.07 -3.05
CA SER A 230 14.63 8.82 -2.48
C SER A 230 13.84 10.13 -2.28
N ALA A 231 14.48 11.17 -1.77
CA ALA A 231 13.85 12.49 -1.60
C ALA A 231 13.43 13.10 -2.96
N LEU A 232 14.30 13.03 -3.97
CA LEU A 232 13.99 13.52 -5.33
C LEU A 232 12.83 12.75 -5.98
N ILE A 233 12.76 11.42 -5.81
CA ILE A 233 11.65 10.60 -6.33
C ILE A 233 10.34 11.02 -5.69
N SER A 234 10.33 11.23 -4.36
CA SER A 234 9.14 11.68 -3.63
C SER A 234 8.63 13.02 -4.15
N GLU A 235 9.53 13.98 -4.37
CA GLU A 235 9.17 15.29 -4.95
C GLU A 235 8.69 15.15 -6.40
N ALA A 236 9.40 14.39 -7.23
CA ALA A 236 9.07 14.20 -8.65
C ALA A 236 7.68 13.63 -8.87
N THR A 237 7.28 12.65 -8.05
CA THR A 237 5.96 12.00 -8.15
C THR A 237 4.81 12.91 -7.71
N GLN A 238 5.07 13.85 -6.80
CA GLN A 238 4.10 14.86 -6.34
C GLN A 238 3.96 16.01 -7.34
N THR A 239 5.09 16.46 -7.92
CA THR A 239 5.17 17.66 -8.76
C THR A 239 5.11 17.37 -10.26
N ASN A 240 5.10 16.08 -10.66
CA ASN A 240 5.13 15.62 -12.06
C ASN A 240 6.35 16.15 -12.84
N LYS A 241 7.55 16.06 -12.25
CA LYS A 241 8.82 16.53 -12.83
C LYS A 241 9.72 15.37 -13.26
N PRO A 242 9.68 14.92 -14.52
CA PRO A 242 10.48 13.79 -14.99
C PRO A 242 12.00 14.00 -14.88
N GLU A 243 12.49 15.23 -14.97
CA GLU A 243 13.90 15.56 -14.83
C GLU A 243 14.48 15.22 -13.44
N GLN A 244 13.67 15.30 -12.41
CA GLN A 244 14.09 14.88 -11.06
C GLN A 244 14.23 13.37 -10.94
N VAL A 245 13.42 12.59 -11.69
CA VAL A 245 13.57 11.13 -11.74
C VAL A 245 14.86 10.73 -12.45
N ASP A 246 15.25 11.47 -13.51
CA ASP A 246 16.52 11.23 -14.20
C ASP A 246 17.72 11.55 -13.29
N LEU A 247 17.65 12.64 -12.54
CA LEU A 247 18.68 12.99 -11.55
C LEU A 247 18.78 11.93 -10.45
N ALA A 248 17.65 11.48 -9.92
CA ALA A 248 17.58 10.43 -8.92
C ALA A 248 18.18 9.11 -9.42
N LEU A 249 17.83 8.71 -10.66
CA LEU A 249 18.39 7.50 -11.27
C LEU A 249 19.92 7.58 -11.41
N ASN A 250 20.45 8.74 -11.82
CA ASN A 250 21.89 8.95 -11.92
C ASN A 250 22.59 8.86 -10.57
N LEU A 251 21.98 9.39 -9.49
CA LEU A 251 22.50 9.24 -8.13
C LEU A 251 22.52 7.78 -7.71
N CYS A 252 21.46 7.02 -8.00
CA CYS A 252 21.38 5.59 -7.70
C CYS A 252 22.46 4.80 -8.45
N LEU A 253 22.64 5.02 -9.73
CA LEU A 253 23.68 4.35 -10.53
C LEU A 253 25.10 4.68 -10.02
N THR A 254 25.32 5.92 -9.62
CA THR A 254 26.57 6.32 -8.98
C THR A 254 26.78 5.59 -7.65
N ALA A 255 25.73 5.51 -6.81
CA ALA A 255 25.77 4.80 -5.54
C ALA A 255 26.07 3.30 -5.73
N ILE A 256 25.45 2.66 -6.73
CA ILE A 256 25.69 1.25 -7.08
C ILE A 256 27.15 1.02 -7.52
N ASN A 257 27.71 1.96 -8.27
CA ASN A 257 29.13 1.88 -8.68
C ASN A 257 30.10 2.01 -7.50
N ILE A 258 29.76 2.85 -6.50
CA ILE A 258 30.55 2.99 -5.27
C ILE A 258 30.42 1.72 -4.41
N ASN A 259 29.20 1.27 -4.18
CA ASN A 259 28.91 0.09 -3.37
C ASN A 259 27.87 -0.82 -4.04
N PRO A 260 28.32 -1.88 -4.74
CA PRO A 260 27.42 -2.83 -5.40
C PRO A 260 26.48 -3.63 -4.45
N ARG A 261 26.56 -3.41 -3.16
CA ARG A 261 25.70 -4.01 -2.13
C ARG A 261 24.74 -3.01 -1.48
N CYS A 262 24.68 -1.75 -1.95
CA CYS A 262 23.77 -0.72 -1.46
C CYS A 262 22.32 -1.00 -1.91
N GLU A 263 21.56 -1.82 -1.19
CA GLU A 263 20.18 -2.20 -1.55
C GLU A 263 19.28 -0.97 -1.75
N ALA A 264 19.44 0.10 -0.95
CA ALA A 264 18.68 1.34 -1.10
C ALA A 264 18.85 1.97 -2.49
N ALA A 265 20.06 1.92 -3.05
CA ALA A 265 20.30 2.45 -4.39
C ALA A 265 19.60 1.64 -5.48
N TYR A 266 19.60 0.30 -5.38
CA TYR A 266 18.86 -0.56 -6.31
C TYR A 266 17.35 -0.41 -6.18
N ASN A 267 16.84 -0.27 -4.95
CA ASN A 267 15.44 0.02 -4.70
C ASN A 267 15.02 1.27 -5.45
N ASN A 268 15.70 2.37 -5.20
CA ASN A 268 15.36 3.66 -5.77
C ASN A 268 15.57 3.71 -7.30
N ALA A 269 16.59 3.03 -7.83
CA ALA A 269 16.76 2.86 -9.28
C ALA A 269 15.58 2.08 -9.89
N GLY A 270 15.15 1.00 -9.23
CA GLY A 270 13.96 0.22 -9.62
C GLY A 270 12.70 1.06 -9.65
N VAL A 271 12.46 1.89 -8.62
CA VAL A 271 11.33 2.83 -8.57
C VAL A 271 11.41 3.86 -9.70
N CYS A 272 12.59 4.48 -9.94
CA CYS A 272 12.76 5.41 -11.06
C CYS A 272 12.40 4.79 -12.40
N LEU A 273 12.90 3.59 -12.69
CA LEU A 273 12.65 2.88 -13.94
C LEU A 273 11.19 2.45 -14.07
N PHE A 274 10.57 2.02 -12.97
CA PHE A 274 9.16 1.68 -12.94
C PHE A 274 8.27 2.91 -13.21
N VAL A 275 8.55 4.05 -12.56
CA VAL A 275 7.83 5.32 -12.76
C VAL A 275 7.99 5.80 -14.20
N LYS A 276 9.21 5.78 -14.76
CA LYS A 276 9.47 6.13 -16.16
C LYS A 276 8.68 5.26 -17.13
N SER A 277 8.67 3.95 -16.91
CA SER A 277 7.87 3.01 -17.71
C SER A 277 6.35 3.25 -17.59
N LEU A 278 5.87 3.64 -16.40
CA LEU A 278 4.45 3.84 -16.13
C LEU A 278 3.90 5.11 -16.77
N PHE A 279 4.67 6.20 -16.69
CA PHE A 279 4.26 7.52 -17.19
C PHE A 279 4.75 7.81 -18.61
N GLY A 280 5.55 6.92 -19.21
CA GLY A 280 6.14 7.14 -20.52
C GLY A 280 7.21 8.26 -20.53
N TRP A 281 7.90 8.45 -19.40
CA TRP A 281 8.92 9.49 -19.27
C TRP A 281 10.26 9.04 -19.82
N GLY A 282 10.59 9.55 -21.00
CA GLY A 282 11.90 9.36 -21.66
C GLY A 282 11.99 8.07 -22.48
N GLU A 283 12.66 7.03 -21.99
CA GLU A 283 12.90 5.78 -22.72
C GLU A 283 11.63 4.95 -22.94
N ALA A 284 11.66 4.09 -23.98
CA ALA A 284 10.59 3.12 -24.18
C ALA A 284 10.37 2.25 -22.93
N PRO A 285 9.11 1.92 -22.57
CA PRO A 285 8.78 1.12 -21.37
C PRO A 285 9.57 -0.20 -21.30
N GLU A 286 9.82 -0.81 -22.43
CA GLU A 286 10.59 -2.06 -22.55
C GLU A 286 12.05 -1.87 -22.15
N SER A 287 12.69 -0.74 -22.56
CA SER A 287 14.05 -0.40 -22.18
C SER A 287 14.19 -0.17 -20.68
N ALA A 288 13.26 0.55 -20.08
CA ALA A 288 13.25 0.80 -18.63
C ALA A 288 13.07 -0.49 -17.83
N SER A 289 12.15 -1.39 -18.23
CA SER A 289 11.94 -2.67 -17.57
C SER A 289 13.14 -3.62 -17.72
N GLN A 290 13.80 -3.60 -18.88
CA GLN A 290 15.01 -4.39 -19.10
C GLN A 290 16.16 -3.93 -18.21
N LYS A 291 16.40 -2.62 -18.09
CA LYS A 291 17.41 -2.04 -17.17
C LYS A 291 17.12 -2.41 -15.71
N ALA A 292 15.84 -2.36 -15.30
CA ALA A 292 15.46 -2.75 -13.94
C ALA A 292 15.73 -4.24 -13.68
N LEU A 293 15.49 -5.11 -14.66
CA LEU A 293 15.80 -6.55 -14.59
C LEU A 293 17.31 -6.82 -14.45
N GLU A 294 18.11 -6.08 -15.20
CA GLU A 294 19.58 -6.16 -15.14
C GLU A 294 20.11 -5.74 -13.76
N LEU A 295 19.65 -4.60 -13.24
CA LEU A 295 20.01 -4.12 -11.90
C LEU A 295 19.60 -5.11 -10.81
N ALA A 296 18.37 -5.63 -10.87
CA ALA A 296 17.90 -6.63 -9.92
C ALA A 296 18.73 -7.92 -9.95
N THR A 297 19.13 -8.36 -11.15
CA THR A 297 19.99 -9.54 -11.34
C THR A 297 21.39 -9.29 -10.78
N GLN A 298 21.95 -8.10 -10.99
CA GLN A 298 23.23 -7.68 -10.40
C GLN A 298 23.16 -7.69 -8.87
N LEU A 299 22.09 -7.12 -8.28
CA LEU A 299 21.91 -7.13 -6.82
C LEU A 299 21.83 -8.55 -6.27
N LEU A 300 21.04 -9.44 -6.89
CA LEU A 300 20.90 -10.83 -6.47
C LEU A 300 22.21 -11.62 -6.61
N GLY A 301 23.08 -11.25 -7.53
CA GLY A 301 24.45 -11.78 -7.61
C GLY A 301 25.32 -11.38 -6.41
N ASN A 302 25.09 -10.20 -5.86
CA ASN A 302 25.82 -9.67 -4.70
C ASN A 302 25.16 -10.06 -3.35
N ILE A 303 23.82 -10.17 -3.31
CA ILE A 303 23.01 -10.46 -2.12
C ILE A 303 21.91 -11.46 -2.52
N GLN A 304 22.15 -12.75 -2.35
CA GLN A 304 21.26 -13.82 -2.83
C GLN A 304 19.82 -13.77 -2.30
N ASN A 305 19.62 -13.33 -1.07
CA ASN A 305 18.30 -13.24 -0.42
C ASN A 305 17.84 -11.78 -0.25
N SER A 306 18.11 -10.94 -1.24
CA SER A 306 17.64 -9.56 -1.23
C SER A 306 16.15 -9.49 -1.56
N VAL A 307 15.34 -8.96 -0.62
CA VAL A 307 13.94 -8.61 -0.84
C VAL A 307 13.81 -7.65 -2.02
N THR A 308 14.63 -6.58 -1.99
CA THR A 308 14.71 -5.56 -3.04
C THR A 308 15.01 -6.17 -4.41
N GLY A 309 15.99 -7.09 -4.46
CA GLY A 309 16.36 -7.76 -5.70
C GLY A 309 15.20 -8.55 -6.31
N TYR A 310 14.53 -9.38 -5.51
CA TYR A 310 13.37 -10.16 -5.99
C TYR A 310 12.18 -9.26 -6.34
N ARG A 311 11.90 -8.23 -5.55
CA ARG A 311 10.80 -7.30 -5.82
C ARG A 311 11.01 -6.53 -7.12
N VAL A 312 12.16 -5.87 -7.29
CA VAL A 312 12.49 -5.10 -8.51
C VAL A 312 12.45 -6.02 -9.73
N LYS A 313 12.99 -7.24 -9.61
CA LYS A 313 12.96 -8.25 -10.68
C LYS A 313 11.52 -8.64 -11.05
N GLY A 314 10.69 -8.92 -10.05
CA GLY A 314 9.28 -9.27 -10.26
C GLY A 314 8.48 -8.13 -10.88
N LEU A 315 8.64 -6.89 -10.40
CA LEU A 315 7.98 -5.71 -10.97
C LEU A 315 8.44 -5.45 -12.41
N ALA A 316 9.72 -5.61 -12.72
CA ALA A 316 10.24 -5.50 -14.09
C ALA A 316 9.59 -6.54 -15.02
N ARG A 317 9.46 -7.79 -14.58
CA ARG A 317 8.79 -8.86 -15.34
C ARG A 317 7.30 -8.62 -15.55
N THR A 318 6.60 -8.01 -14.59
CA THR A 318 5.20 -7.62 -14.80
C THR A 318 5.06 -6.61 -15.93
N ARG A 319 6.03 -5.69 -16.06
CA ARG A 319 6.06 -4.72 -17.16
C ARG A 319 6.39 -5.34 -18.52
N GLN A 320 7.09 -6.47 -18.53
CA GLN A 320 7.38 -7.26 -19.74
C GLN A 320 6.27 -8.27 -20.11
N GLY A 321 5.21 -8.38 -19.29
CA GLY A 321 4.13 -9.34 -19.50
C GLY A 321 4.47 -10.78 -19.08
N ASP A 322 5.65 -11.03 -18.48
CA ASP A 322 6.03 -12.34 -17.95
C ASP A 322 5.50 -12.55 -16.52
N PHE A 323 4.17 -12.62 -16.42
CA PHE A 323 3.49 -12.66 -15.12
C PHE A 323 3.77 -13.92 -14.30
N ARG A 324 4.09 -15.05 -14.94
CA ARG A 324 4.41 -16.30 -14.22
C ARG A 324 5.76 -16.21 -13.53
N ALA A 325 6.77 -15.71 -14.23
CA ALA A 325 8.07 -15.50 -13.63
C ALA A 325 8.05 -14.34 -12.63
N ALA A 326 7.26 -13.28 -12.89
CA ALA A 326 7.00 -12.21 -11.96
C ALA A 326 6.41 -12.73 -10.64
N LEU A 327 5.38 -13.60 -10.71
CA LEU A 327 4.76 -14.21 -9.53
C LEU A 327 5.78 -14.96 -8.68
N SER A 328 6.63 -15.79 -9.29
CA SER A 328 7.67 -16.54 -8.56
C SER A 328 8.67 -15.62 -7.84
N ASP A 329 9.14 -14.55 -8.49
CA ASP A 329 10.05 -13.59 -7.85
C ASP A 329 9.36 -12.82 -6.71
N LEU A 330 8.12 -12.37 -6.92
CA LEU A 330 7.37 -11.61 -5.92
C LEU A 330 6.93 -12.48 -4.72
N GLU A 331 6.61 -13.76 -4.94
CA GLU A 331 6.37 -14.71 -3.85
C GLU A 331 7.63 -14.89 -3.01
N LYS A 332 8.80 -14.96 -3.65
CA LYS A 332 10.07 -15.01 -2.92
C LYS A 332 10.35 -13.74 -2.14
N ALA A 333 10.06 -12.57 -2.70
CA ALA A 333 10.16 -11.29 -1.97
C ALA A 333 9.23 -11.26 -0.74
N ARG A 334 7.97 -11.76 -0.90
CA ARG A 334 6.99 -11.85 0.20
C ARG A 334 7.41 -12.82 1.31
N GLU A 335 8.02 -13.96 0.96
CA GLU A 335 8.59 -14.88 1.95
C GLU A 335 9.68 -14.21 2.80
N LEU A 336 10.48 -13.34 2.17
CA LEU A 336 11.57 -12.64 2.84
C LEU A 336 11.09 -11.41 3.64
N ASN A 337 10.05 -10.72 3.15
CA ASN A 337 9.40 -9.61 3.85
C ASN A 337 7.88 -9.61 3.61
N PRO A 338 7.09 -10.14 4.54
CA PRO A 338 5.63 -10.22 4.40
C PRO A 338 4.90 -8.88 4.53
N ASN A 339 5.56 -7.84 5.05
CA ASN A 339 4.99 -6.50 5.25
C ASN A 339 5.39 -5.50 4.15
N ASP A 340 5.94 -5.98 3.04
CA ASP A 340 6.27 -5.12 1.91
C ASP A 340 5.03 -4.86 1.04
N SER A 341 4.49 -3.65 1.13
CA SER A 341 3.29 -3.25 0.39
C SER A 341 3.50 -3.22 -1.13
N GLU A 342 4.71 -2.91 -1.60
CA GLU A 342 5.03 -2.91 -3.04
C GLU A 342 5.08 -4.32 -3.60
N THR A 343 5.63 -5.28 -2.83
CA THR A 343 5.59 -6.71 -3.18
C THR A 343 4.15 -7.22 -3.23
N ALA A 344 3.33 -6.89 -2.22
CA ALA A 344 1.92 -7.30 -2.19
C ALA A 344 1.13 -6.70 -3.36
N PHE A 345 1.42 -5.46 -3.72
CA PHE A 345 0.87 -4.81 -4.91
C PHE A 345 1.30 -5.55 -6.20
N GLY A 346 2.59 -5.79 -6.39
CA GLY A 346 3.10 -6.50 -7.57
C GLY A 346 2.46 -7.87 -7.74
N LEU A 347 2.31 -8.63 -6.63
CA LEU A 347 1.59 -9.90 -6.59
C LEU A 347 0.13 -9.74 -7.04
N SER A 348 -0.59 -8.75 -6.52
CA SER A 348 -1.99 -8.53 -6.86
C SER A 348 -2.17 -8.27 -8.35
N TYR A 349 -1.29 -7.46 -8.94
CA TYR A 349 -1.33 -7.17 -10.37
C TYR A 349 -0.99 -8.40 -11.23
N ALA A 350 0.07 -9.15 -10.89
CA ALA A 350 0.45 -10.37 -11.62
C ALA A 350 -0.65 -11.42 -11.56
N LEU A 351 -1.28 -11.61 -10.39
CA LEU A 351 -2.39 -12.55 -10.20
C LEU A 351 -3.64 -12.15 -11.01
N ALA A 352 -3.98 -10.86 -11.04
CA ALA A 352 -5.10 -10.36 -11.85
C ALA A 352 -4.84 -10.57 -13.35
N SER A 353 -3.60 -10.37 -13.81
CA SER A 353 -3.20 -10.62 -15.20
C SER A 353 -3.22 -12.10 -15.57
N LEU A 354 -3.09 -12.99 -14.59
CA LEU A 354 -3.23 -14.45 -14.72
C LEU A 354 -4.68 -14.93 -14.51
N ALA A 355 -5.66 -14.02 -14.40
CA ALA A 355 -7.06 -14.29 -14.11
C ALA A 355 -7.33 -15.04 -12.77
N ARG A 356 -6.42 -14.92 -11.80
CA ARG A 356 -6.58 -15.45 -10.44
C ARG A 356 -7.23 -14.38 -9.55
N SER A 357 -8.51 -14.08 -9.83
CA SER A 357 -9.21 -12.91 -9.26
C SER A 357 -9.27 -12.90 -7.74
N GLU A 358 -9.59 -14.03 -7.09
CA GLU A 358 -9.72 -14.06 -5.61
C GLU A 358 -8.36 -13.85 -4.93
N ASP A 359 -7.32 -14.55 -5.38
CA ASP A 359 -5.96 -14.37 -4.86
C ASP A 359 -5.46 -12.92 -5.09
N ALA A 360 -5.80 -12.34 -6.25
CA ALA A 360 -5.44 -10.96 -6.59
C ALA A 360 -6.13 -9.95 -5.66
N LYS A 361 -7.42 -10.13 -5.37
CA LYS A 361 -8.18 -9.28 -4.44
C LYS A 361 -7.60 -9.36 -3.03
N ASP A 362 -7.27 -10.55 -2.54
CA ASP A 362 -6.68 -10.75 -1.21
C ASP A 362 -5.32 -10.05 -1.09
N CYS A 363 -4.46 -10.20 -2.11
CA CYS A 363 -3.18 -9.50 -2.16
C CYS A 363 -3.36 -7.98 -2.26
N ALA A 364 -4.33 -7.48 -3.06
CA ALA A 364 -4.63 -6.06 -3.17
C ALA A 364 -5.12 -5.47 -1.85
N MET A 365 -6.00 -6.19 -1.14
CA MET A 365 -6.47 -5.79 0.19
C MET A 365 -5.34 -5.79 1.23
N SER A 366 -4.42 -6.76 1.15
CA SER A 366 -3.24 -6.79 2.00
C SER A 366 -2.34 -5.58 1.74
N ALA A 367 -2.04 -5.28 0.46
CA ALA A 367 -1.27 -4.10 0.08
C ALA A 367 -1.92 -2.80 0.56
N TYR A 368 -3.24 -2.67 0.42
CA TYR A 368 -4.00 -1.51 0.87
C TYR A 368 -3.95 -1.35 2.39
N LYS A 369 -4.07 -2.43 3.17
CA LYS A 369 -3.94 -2.38 4.63
C LYS A 369 -2.54 -1.96 5.08
N LEU A 370 -1.50 -2.46 4.40
CA LEU A 370 -0.12 -2.06 4.67
C LEU A 370 0.15 -0.58 4.31
N SER A 371 -0.62 -0.03 3.37
CA SER A 371 -0.38 1.31 2.82
C SER A 371 -1.68 2.09 2.58
N PRO A 372 -2.50 2.36 3.62
CA PRO A 372 -3.86 2.88 3.46
C PRO A 372 -3.92 4.33 2.97
N LYS A 373 -2.88 5.12 3.17
CA LYS A 373 -2.80 6.53 2.75
C LYS A 373 -1.85 6.77 1.58
N ASP A 374 -1.29 5.72 1.00
CA ASP A 374 -0.39 5.86 -0.13
C ASP A 374 -1.17 6.27 -1.39
N PRO A 375 -1.03 7.51 -1.87
CA PRO A 375 -1.74 7.97 -3.05
C PRO A 375 -1.29 7.23 -4.31
N TYR A 376 -0.11 6.63 -4.27
CA TYR A 376 0.47 5.89 -5.37
C TYR A 376 -0.08 4.45 -5.43
N LEU A 377 -0.07 3.72 -4.31
CA LEU A 377 -0.59 2.35 -4.26
C LEU A 377 -2.12 2.29 -4.36
N GLY A 378 -2.84 3.31 -3.88
CA GLY A 378 -4.28 3.41 -4.06
C GLY A 378 -4.70 3.33 -5.54
N ARG A 379 -3.90 3.92 -6.44
CA ARG A 379 -4.13 3.87 -7.90
C ARG A 379 -4.08 2.44 -8.44
N PHE A 380 -3.23 1.62 -7.88
CA PHE A 380 -3.06 0.22 -8.30
C PHE A 380 -4.09 -0.70 -7.67
N PHE A 381 -4.49 -0.43 -6.44
CA PHE A 381 -5.61 -1.12 -5.81
C PHE A 381 -6.86 -1.07 -6.69
N TYR A 382 -7.27 0.14 -7.11
CA TYR A 382 -8.44 0.31 -7.98
C TYR A 382 -8.27 -0.39 -9.33
N LEU A 383 -7.08 -0.33 -9.93
CA LEU A 383 -6.79 -1.05 -11.18
C LEU A 383 -6.93 -2.56 -11.02
N THR A 384 -6.33 -3.14 -9.97
CA THR A 384 -6.42 -4.59 -9.71
C THR A 384 -7.87 -5.02 -9.51
N MET A 385 -8.65 -4.26 -8.74
CA MET A 385 -10.08 -4.55 -8.53
C MET A 385 -10.88 -4.46 -9.82
N ALA A 386 -10.58 -3.48 -10.69
CA ALA A 386 -11.20 -3.36 -12.02
C ALA A 386 -10.82 -4.55 -12.93
N MET A 387 -9.53 -4.94 -12.95
CA MET A 387 -9.08 -6.11 -13.72
C MET A 387 -9.76 -7.40 -13.26
N CYS A 388 -9.87 -7.62 -11.95
CA CYS A 388 -10.59 -8.77 -11.40
C CYS A 388 -12.06 -8.76 -11.80
N ALA A 389 -12.75 -7.63 -11.69
CA ALA A 389 -14.15 -7.51 -12.09
C ALA A 389 -14.35 -7.70 -13.61
N PHE A 390 -13.38 -7.25 -14.43
CA PHE A 390 -13.36 -7.51 -15.88
C PHE A 390 -13.23 -9.02 -16.17
N VAL A 391 -12.29 -9.71 -15.52
CA VAL A 391 -12.10 -11.16 -15.65
C VAL A 391 -13.35 -11.92 -15.22
N ASP A 392 -13.93 -11.55 -14.08
CA ASP A 392 -15.13 -12.21 -13.50
C ASP A 392 -16.43 -11.86 -14.25
N ARG A 393 -16.39 -10.99 -15.29
CA ARG A 393 -17.55 -10.48 -16.04
C ARG A 393 -18.60 -9.81 -15.15
N ASN A 394 -18.17 -9.19 -14.03
CA ASN A 394 -19.04 -8.45 -13.14
C ASN A 394 -19.07 -6.97 -13.58
N ASN A 395 -19.99 -6.67 -14.50
CA ASN A 395 -20.06 -5.38 -15.17
C ASN A 395 -20.33 -4.20 -14.21
N GLU A 396 -21.16 -4.41 -13.18
CA GLU A 396 -21.47 -3.38 -12.19
C GLU A 396 -20.22 -3.01 -11.38
N LYS A 397 -19.54 -4.01 -10.81
CA LYS A 397 -18.29 -3.79 -10.07
C LYS A 397 -17.16 -3.29 -10.97
N PHE A 398 -17.11 -3.75 -12.22
CA PHE A 398 -16.10 -3.28 -13.16
C PHE A 398 -16.22 -1.76 -13.38
N LEU A 399 -17.41 -1.26 -13.67
CA LEU A 399 -17.62 0.17 -13.93
C LEU A 399 -17.21 1.03 -12.71
N ASP A 400 -17.68 0.66 -11.51
CA ASP A 400 -17.32 1.37 -10.26
C ASP A 400 -15.80 1.41 -10.03
N TRP A 401 -15.11 0.28 -10.16
CA TRP A 401 -13.65 0.23 -9.95
C TRP A 401 -12.85 0.88 -11.08
N ALA A 402 -13.30 0.75 -12.34
CA ALA A 402 -12.62 1.34 -13.49
C ALA A 402 -12.69 2.87 -13.46
N GLU A 403 -13.83 3.45 -13.07
CA GLU A 403 -13.97 4.90 -12.88
C GLU A 403 -13.03 5.42 -11.79
N LYS A 404 -13.00 4.76 -10.63
CA LYS A 404 -12.06 5.09 -9.54
C LYS A 404 -10.60 4.96 -9.98
N ALA A 405 -10.29 3.92 -10.75
CA ALA A 405 -8.95 3.73 -11.29
C ALA A 405 -8.55 4.84 -12.28
N ILE A 406 -9.47 5.26 -13.16
CA ILE A 406 -9.25 6.36 -14.10
C ILE A 406 -9.09 7.69 -13.37
N GLN A 407 -9.95 7.99 -12.39
CA GLN A 407 -9.82 9.20 -11.56
C GLN A 407 -8.49 9.28 -10.85
N ALA A 408 -8.04 8.16 -10.27
CA ALA A 408 -6.79 8.09 -9.53
C ALA A 408 -5.54 8.22 -10.43
N ALA A 409 -5.61 7.82 -11.70
CA ALA A 409 -4.52 7.98 -12.68
C ALA A 409 -5.07 8.19 -14.11
N PRO A 410 -5.46 9.43 -14.43
CA PRO A 410 -6.18 9.75 -15.68
C PRO A 410 -5.44 9.38 -16.96
N ASN A 411 -4.10 9.46 -16.95
CA ASN A 411 -3.26 9.27 -18.13
C ASN A 411 -2.70 7.84 -18.25
N ALA A 412 -3.00 6.94 -17.31
CA ALA A 412 -2.52 5.57 -17.40
C ALA A 412 -3.37 4.75 -18.40
N PRO A 413 -2.77 4.25 -19.50
CA PRO A 413 -3.50 3.81 -20.69
C PRO A 413 -4.34 2.54 -20.49
N ILE A 414 -3.86 1.58 -19.70
CA ILE A 414 -4.53 0.28 -19.47
C ILE A 414 -5.98 0.44 -18.96
N ARG A 415 -6.23 1.44 -18.10
CA ARG A 415 -7.55 1.69 -17.51
C ARG A 415 -8.58 2.07 -18.55
N ARG A 416 -8.15 2.91 -19.48
CA ARG A 416 -9.00 3.36 -20.59
C ARG A 416 -9.19 2.29 -21.63
N ALA A 417 -8.17 1.47 -21.92
CA ALA A 417 -8.31 0.35 -22.83
C ALA A 417 -9.33 -0.69 -22.31
N LEU A 418 -9.32 -0.98 -21.02
CA LEU A 418 -10.33 -1.84 -20.37
C LEU A 418 -11.74 -1.23 -20.49
N MET A 419 -11.85 0.10 -20.30
CA MET A 419 -13.14 0.80 -20.42
C MET A 419 -13.65 0.81 -21.86
N ILE A 420 -12.79 1.04 -22.86
CA ILE A 420 -13.16 0.98 -24.28
C ILE A 420 -13.68 -0.43 -24.63
N ALA A 421 -12.96 -1.50 -24.22
CA ALA A 421 -13.38 -2.85 -24.50
C ALA A 421 -14.71 -3.21 -23.83
N TYR A 422 -14.94 -2.77 -22.60
CA TYR A 422 -16.20 -2.93 -21.90
C TYR A 422 -17.34 -2.13 -22.56
N ALA A 423 -17.10 -0.88 -22.92
CA ALA A 423 -18.09 -0.03 -23.54
C ALA A 423 -18.55 -0.57 -24.91
N SER A 424 -17.62 -1.14 -25.67
CA SER A 424 -17.94 -1.84 -26.94
C SER A 424 -18.84 -3.07 -26.69
N GLU A 425 -18.51 -3.90 -25.71
CA GLU A 425 -19.27 -5.10 -25.35
C GLU A 425 -20.74 -4.78 -25.01
N ILE A 426 -21.00 -3.61 -24.43
CA ILE A 426 -22.37 -3.14 -24.10
C ILE A 426 -22.98 -2.22 -25.18
N ASN A 427 -22.33 -2.10 -26.35
CA ASN A 427 -22.72 -1.21 -27.45
C ASN A 427 -22.82 0.29 -27.08
N ASN A 428 -22.08 0.72 -26.07
CA ASN A 428 -21.98 2.14 -25.70
C ASN A 428 -20.77 2.80 -26.38
N TYR A 429 -20.89 3.02 -27.69
CA TYR A 429 -19.78 3.55 -28.49
C TYR A 429 -19.44 5.01 -28.16
N GLU A 430 -20.38 5.80 -27.61
CA GLU A 430 -20.09 7.15 -27.13
C GLU A 430 -19.09 7.16 -25.97
N LEU A 431 -19.30 6.27 -25.01
CA LEU A 431 -18.37 6.07 -23.90
C LEU A 431 -16.99 5.57 -24.39
N ALA A 432 -16.99 4.64 -25.33
CA ALA A 432 -15.76 4.12 -25.93
C ALA A 432 -14.97 5.23 -26.64
N GLU A 433 -15.64 6.07 -27.44
CA GLU A 433 -15.02 7.18 -28.17
C GLU A 433 -14.41 8.23 -27.23
N GLN A 434 -15.11 8.58 -26.15
CA GLN A 434 -14.60 9.49 -25.13
C GLN A 434 -13.24 9.01 -24.56
N HIS A 435 -13.16 7.73 -24.20
CA HIS A 435 -11.93 7.17 -23.65
C HIS A 435 -10.84 7.01 -24.72
N PHE A 436 -11.22 6.66 -25.93
CA PHE A 436 -10.30 6.52 -27.05
C PHE A 436 -9.67 7.85 -27.45
N HIS A 437 -10.45 8.93 -27.52
CA HIS A 437 -9.94 10.26 -27.84
C HIS A 437 -8.84 10.69 -26.85
N HIS A 438 -9.09 10.48 -25.55
CA HIS A 438 -8.09 10.76 -24.52
C HIS A 438 -6.83 9.88 -24.69
N LEU A 439 -7.02 8.59 -24.96
CA LEU A 439 -5.92 7.64 -25.10
C LEU A 439 -5.04 7.97 -26.33
N ARG A 440 -5.65 8.36 -27.45
CA ARG A 440 -4.91 8.84 -28.63
C ARG A 440 -4.02 10.03 -28.34
N THR A 441 -4.45 10.92 -27.45
CA THR A 441 -3.68 12.12 -27.09
C THR A 441 -2.55 11.81 -26.12
N THR A 442 -2.79 10.92 -25.14
CA THR A 442 -1.84 10.68 -24.04
C THR A 442 -0.90 9.50 -24.30
N SER A 443 -1.33 8.50 -25.06
CA SER A 443 -0.59 7.27 -25.32
C SER A 443 -0.99 6.69 -26.69
N PRO A 444 -0.63 7.35 -27.81
CA PRO A 444 -1.17 7.07 -29.15
C PRO A 444 -0.90 5.64 -29.65
N THR A 445 0.21 5.02 -29.26
CA THR A 445 0.62 3.68 -29.71
C THR A 445 0.15 2.55 -28.79
N PHE A 446 -0.53 2.87 -27.68
CA PHE A 446 -0.87 1.86 -26.66
C PHE A 446 -1.81 0.78 -27.19
N ILE A 447 -2.90 1.18 -27.86
CA ILE A 447 -3.89 0.23 -28.39
C ILE A 447 -3.22 -0.71 -29.43
N GLU A 448 -2.44 -0.15 -30.35
CA GLU A 448 -1.68 -0.95 -31.31
C GLU A 448 -0.76 -1.95 -30.61
N SER A 449 -0.06 -1.54 -29.56
CA SER A 449 0.82 -2.42 -28.79
C SER A 449 0.08 -3.55 -28.08
N VAL A 450 -1.18 -3.33 -27.68
CA VAL A 450 -2.04 -4.39 -27.13
C VAL A 450 -2.51 -5.35 -28.22
N LEU A 451 -2.92 -4.80 -29.38
CA LEU A 451 -3.45 -5.59 -30.48
C LEU A 451 -2.40 -6.49 -31.17
N ASP A 452 -1.16 -6.04 -31.23
CA ASP A 452 -0.03 -6.79 -31.80
C ASP A 452 0.75 -7.65 -30.77
N GLY A 453 0.30 -7.64 -29.50
CA GLY A 453 0.83 -8.45 -28.43
C GLY A 453 2.13 -7.94 -27.79
N ARG A 454 2.64 -6.75 -28.19
CA ARG A 454 3.81 -6.12 -27.54
C ARG A 454 3.51 -5.71 -26.09
N ASN A 455 2.26 -5.38 -25.80
CA ASN A 455 1.82 -5.02 -24.44
C ASN A 455 0.73 -6.01 -23.99
N THR A 456 1.12 -7.00 -23.20
CA THR A 456 0.20 -8.01 -22.67
C THR A 456 -0.41 -7.53 -21.36
N VAL A 457 -1.74 -7.42 -21.31
CA VAL A 457 -2.51 -7.07 -20.12
C VAL A 457 -2.91 -8.31 -19.34
N PHE A 458 -3.45 -9.31 -20.04
CA PHE A 458 -3.81 -10.61 -19.48
C PHE A 458 -3.03 -11.72 -20.16
N SER A 459 -2.44 -12.60 -19.38
CA SER A 459 -1.81 -13.84 -19.87
C SER A 459 -2.83 -14.97 -20.05
N GLU A 460 -3.99 -14.84 -19.37
CA GLU A 460 -5.10 -15.77 -19.55
C GLU A 460 -5.83 -15.46 -20.86
N ARG A 461 -6.04 -16.51 -21.67
CA ARG A 461 -6.50 -16.39 -23.06
C ARG A 461 -7.86 -15.72 -23.18
N GLN A 462 -8.84 -16.15 -22.39
CA GLN A 462 -10.22 -15.68 -22.51
C GLN A 462 -10.34 -14.18 -22.16
N SER A 463 -9.66 -13.73 -21.11
CA SER A 463 -9.66 -12.32 -20.70
C SER A 463 -8.90 -11.44 -21.69
N ASN A 464 -7.80 -11.98 -22.27
CA ASN A 464 -7.06 -11.27 -23.29
C ASN A 464 -7.87 -11.15 -24.59
N GLU A 465 -8.51 -12.24 -25.04
CA GLU A 465 -9.40 -12.22 -26.22
C GLU A 465 -10.56 -11.22 -26.00
N ARG A 466 -11.15 -11.18 -24.81
CA ARG A 466 -12.21 -10.21 -24.47
C ARG A 466 -11.73 -8.76 -24.65
N LEU A 467 -10.55 -8.45 -24.11
CA LEU A 467 -9.96 -7.11 -24.26
C LEU A 467 -9.68 -6.79 -25.73
N VAL A 468 -8.97 -7.66 -26.43
CA VAL A 468 -8.58 -7.46 -27.84
C VAL A 468 -9.78 -7.35 -28.75
N ASN A 469 -10.80 -8.21 -28.58
CA ASN A 469 -12.00 -8.18 -29.41
C ASN A 469 -12.82 -6.91 -29.18
N GLY A 470 -13.01 -6.47 -27.93
CA GLY A 470 -13.69 -5.21 -27.64
C GLY A 470 -12.98 -3.99 -28.23
N LEU A 471 -11.64 -3.97 -28.20
CA LEU A 471 -10.87 -2.91 -28.86
C LEU A 471 -11.01 -2.94 -30.38
N LYS A 472 -10.95 -4.13 -31.03
CA LYS A 472 -11.14 -4.30 -32.47
C LYS A 472 -12.54 -3.93 -32.91
N GLU A 473 -13.56 -4.33 -32.17
CA GLU A 473 -14.95 -3.99 -32.44
C GLU A 473 -15.14 -2.49 -32.47
N PHE A 474 -14.66 -1.78 -31.42
CA PHE A 474 -14.73 -0.32 -31.41
C PHE A 474 -14.00 0.31 -32.61
N LEU A 475 -12.78 -0.13 -32.92
CA LEU A 475 -12.02 0.42 -34.07
C LEU A 475 -12.72 0.18 -35.41
N SER A 476 -13.55 -0.85 -35.52
CA SER A 476 -14.34 -1.11 -36.73
C SER A 476 -15.53 -0.16 -36.91
N THR A 477 -15.88 0.61 -35.88
CA THR A 477 -16.96 1.63 -35.94
C THR A 477 -16.46 3.01 -36.27
N LEU A 478 -15.14 3.23 -36.28
CA LEU A 478 -14.50 4.50 -36.68
C LEU A 478 -14.26 4.57 -38.18
#